data_13f2d62e34002dbfa21f5ff9b7211534
#
_entry.id   13f2d62e34002dbfa21f5ff9b7211534
#
_cell.length_a   1.000
_cell.length_b   1.000
_cell.length_c   1.000
_cell.angle_alpha   90.00
_cell.angle_beta   90.00
_cell.angle_gamma   90.00
#
_symmetry.space_group_name_H-M   'P 1'
#
loop_
_entity.id
_entity.type
_entity.pdbx_description
1 polymer ?
#
loop_
_entity_poly.entity_id
_entity_poly.type
_entity_poly.pdbx_seq_one_letter_code
_entity_poly.pdbx_strand_id
1 'polypeptide(L)'
;MVLAGLLAIGMTNALAVEQKSPAMQAYDRLSAARDQAEAVRKDGKDTPASRQQAEVILLKALSDTRSPEISSLAEGNRYLRFRSYNIRDDLFLLYVDEGDKAKALDMMAANVAQDPQPIDSIFRSDKAKALLKDEPRYKDMLQGMDSTARRWHVKTIAVPYEPQLSEAERIAGLSLFWSEAKYNFAHFNNVPQLDWDQAYLDFLPQVIAAGDTRSYYEVLMRFAPLLHDGHTNIDPPKELQDSFYARPPLRTELIGGKVLVTFVGSALLDKQGIHAGDEITSIDGVEVKQYAHEHVEPYESSSTAQDMDVRKYSYSLLAGDKDKPVELGLDDGHGHRRTVTVARSNYPDRHGPPQFEFRMLPGGVAYLAIDHFETEASSKAFEDHLPQIMQAKALILDVRQNGGGSDSYGFKILTHLTDAPIPSAAAYEQSVSAVSRANGSLGLEWVPLDGSGDTYPHQTTPIFRGPVAVLIGAQTFSAGEDFVMSFDTLKRGILVGQPTGGSTGMPMSFMLPGGGWARICVKWDRYPDGREFVGRGITPSIALAPSVSDVRAGKDPVLERARRELVKSLP
;
A
#
# COMPACT_ATOMS: atom_id res chain seq x y z
N MET A 1 32.97 -61.98 7.96
CA MET A 1 33.15 -61.47 6.60
C MET A 1 31.78 -61.14 6.02
N VAL A 2 31.40 -59.88 6.07
CA VAL A 2 30.26 -59.33 5.31
C VAL A 2 30.69 -57.94 4.87
N LEU A 3 30.79 -57.75 3.54
CA LEU A 3 31.15 -56.50 2.89
C LEU A 3 29.97 -55.49 3.03
N ALA A 4 30.28 -54.30 3.53
CA ALA A 4 29.38 -53.14 3.46
C ALA A 4 29.59 -52.42 2.12
N GLY A 5 28.58 -52.42 1.26
CA GLY A 5 28.52 -51.60 0.06
C GLY A 5 27.98 -50.20 0.38
N LEU A 6 28.82 -49.18 0.25
CA LEU A 6 28.43 -47.78 0.26
C LEU A 6 27.79 -47.44 -1.11
N LEU A 7 26.48 -47.23 -1.13
CA LEU A 7 25.78 -46.56 -2.23
C LEU A 7 25.86 -45.04 -1.98
N ALA A 8 26.68 -44.35 -2.76
CA ALA A 8 26.66 -42.90 -2.85
C ALA A 8 25.45 -42.50 -3.70
N ILE A 9 24.39 -42.02 -3.04
CA ILE A 9 23.26 -41.35 -3.73
C ILE A 9 23.72 -39.93 -4.01
N GLY A 10 24.12 -39.67 -5.25
CA GLY A 10 24.31 -38.33 -5.79
C GLY A 10 22.94 -37.62 -5.87
N MET A 11 22.66 -36.72 -4.93
CA MET A 11 21.58 -35.78 -5.08
C MET A 11 22.01 -34.71 -6.08
N THR A 12 21.64 -34.89 -7.32
CA THR A 12 21.55 -33.80 -8.29
C THR A 12 20.30 -32.99 -7.95
N ASN A 13 20.46 -31.91 -7.19
CA ASN A 13 19.46 -30.86 -7.09
C ASN A 13 19.38 -30.17 -8.45
N ALA A 14 18.58 -30.73 -9.37
CA ALA A 14 18.03 -29.98 -10.47
C ALA A 14 17.04 -28.97 -9.84
N LEU A 15 17.40 -27.71 -9.83
CA LEU A 15 16.46 -26.60 -9.58
C LEU A 15 15.37 -26.74 -10.64
N ALA A 16 14.24 -27.28 -10.26
CA ALA A 16 13.04 -27.25 -11.08
C ALA A 16 12.70 -25.77 -11.28
N VAL A 17 12.80 -25.30 -12.49
CA VAL A 17 12.18 -24.03 -12.90
C VAL A 17 10.69 -24.25 -12.66
N GLU A 18 10.15 -23.60 -11.64
CA GLU A 18 8.73 -23.69 -11.30
C GLU A 18 7.95 -23.14 -12.50
N GLN A 19 7.28 -24.03 -13.22
CA GLN A 19 6.47 -23.63 -14.37
C GLN A 19 5.30 -22.80 -13.84
N LYS A 20 5.06 -21.62 -14.48
CA LYS A 20 3.88 -20.81 -14.20
C LYS A 20 2.64 -21.71 -14.15
N SER A 21 1.74 -21.43 -13.22
CA SER A 21 0.49 -22.17 -13.13
C SER A 21 -0.26 -22.16 -14.47
N PRO A 22 -1.04 -23.20 -14.80
CA PRO A 22 -1.82 -23.23 -16.03
C PRO A 22 -2.73 -21.99 -16.19
N ALA A 23 -3.29 -21.48 -15.09
CA ALA A 23 -4.10 -20.26 -15.10
C ALA A 23 -3.27 -19.03 -15.48
N MET A 24 -2.06 -18.88 -14.93
CA MET A 24 -1.16 -17.78 -15.28
C MET A 24 -0.66 -17.87 -16.72
N GLN A 25 -0.38 -19.07 -17.21
CA GLN A 25 -0.03 -19.26 -18.63
C GLN A 25 -1.18 -18.87 -19.57
N ALA A 26 -2.42 -19.22 -19.21
CA ALA A 26 -3.61 -18.81 -19.96
C ALA A 26 -3.80 -17.29 -19.91
N TYR A 27 -3.63 -16.68 -18.73
CA TYR A 27 -3.68 -15.23 -18.54
C TYR A 27 -2.66 -14.50 -19.41
N ASP A 28 -1.41 -14.96 -19.46
CA ASP A 28 -0.35 -14.37 -20.28
C ASP A 28 -0.65 -14.48 -21.78
N ARG A 29 -1.16 -15.64 -22.23
CA ARG A 29 -1.56 -15.82 -23.65
C ARG A 29 -2.65 -14.82 -24.06
N LEU A 30 -3.66 -14.64 -23.21
CA LEU A 30 -4.76 -13.71 -23.49
C LEU A 30 -4.30 -12.25 -23.40
N SER A 31 -3.38 -11.93 -22.49
CA SER A 31 -2.76 -10.60 -22.39
C SER A 31 -1.94 -10.29 -23.64
N ALA A 32 -1.07 -11.21 -24.06
CA ALA A 32 -0.26 -11.05 -25.28
C ALA A 32 -1.13 -10.85 -26.54
N ALA A 33 -2.31 -11.47 -26.61
CA ALA A 33 -3.23 -11.24 -27.72
C ALA A 33 -3.80 -9.82 -27.73
N ARG A 34 -4.11 -9.25 -26.55
CA ARG A 34 -4.55 -7.85 -26.43
C ARG A 34 -3.44 -6.88 -26.84
N ASP A 35 -2.22 -7.09 -26.32
CA ASP A 35 -1.06 -6.27 -26.64
C ASP A 35 -0.75 -6.34 -28.16
N GLN A 36 -0.88 -7.51 -28.77
CA GLN A 36 -0.73 -7.69 -30.21
C GLN A 36 -1.78 -6.93 -31.01
N ALA A 37 -3.04 -6.96 -30.58
CA ALA A 37 -4.12 -6.23 -31.23
C ALA A 37 -3.89 -4.71 -31.16
N GLU A 38 -3.45 -4.21 -30.02
CA GLU A 38 -3.08 -2.79 -29.84
C GLU A 38 -1.89 -2.40 -30.73
N ALA A 39 -0.84 -3.22 -30.74
CA ALA A 39 0.34 -2.99 -31.58
C ALA A 39 -0.02 -2.94 -33.06
N VAL A 40 -0.84 -3.87 -33.55
CA VAL A 40 -1.31 -3.90 -34.96
C VAL A 40 -2.08 -2.61 -35.32
N ARG A 41 -2.93 -2.10 -34.42
CA ARG A 41 -3.63 -0.81 -34.64
C ARG A 41 -2.64 0.35 -34.69
N LYS A 42 -1.72 0.42 -33.75
CA LYS A 42 -0.72 1.50 -33.63
C LYS A 42 0.21 1.53 -34.84
N ASP A 43 0.80 0.40 -35.19
CA ASP A 43 1.75 0.29 -36.31
C ASP A 43 1.05 0.53 -37.66
N GLY A 44 -0.19 0.07 -37.80
CA GLY A 44 -1.04 0.30 -38.94
C GLY A 44 -1.71 1.68 -38.99
N LYS A 45 -1.33 2.61 -38.08
CA LYS A 45 -1.88 3.97 -37.97
C LYS A 45 -3.41 3.98 -37.88
N ASP A 46 -3.96 2.98 -37.20
CA ASP A 46 -5.40 2.79 -36.94
C ASP A 46 -6.29 2.83 -38.21
N THR A 47 -5.79 2.29 -39.32
CA THR A 47 -6.53 2.17 -40.56
C THR A 47 -7.64 1.11 -40.48
N PRO A 48 -8.67 1.12 -41.36
CA PRO A 48 -9.67 0.04 -41.39
C PRO A 48 -9.08 -1.39 -41.51
N ALA A 49 -8.01 -1.55 -42.24
CA ALA A 49 -7.34 -2.85 -42.38
C ALA A 49 -6.67 -3.30 -41.09
N SER A 50 -5.98 -2.38 -40.37
CA SER A 50 -5.37 -2.71 -39.09
C SER A 50 -6.41 -2.96 -37.98
N ARG A 51 -7.54 -2.26 -38.01
CA ARG A 51 -8.69 -2.53 -37.12
C ARG A 51 -9.28 -3.90 -37.35
N GLN A 52 -9.51 -4.28 -38.62
CA GLN A 52 -10.00 -5.61 -38.98
C GLN A 52 -9.04 -6.72 -38.51
N GLN A 53 -7.72 -6.51 -38.63
CA GLN A 53 -6.75 -7.44 -38.13
C GLN A 53 -6.77 -7.55 -36.59
N ALA A 54 -6.89 -6.44 -35.89
CA ALA A 54 -7.03 -6.41 -34.42
C ALA A 54 -8.34 -7.09 -33.97
N GLU A 55 -9.46 -6.88 -34.69
CA GLU A 55 -10.74 -7.56 -34.43
C GLU A 55 -10.58 -9.07 -34.45
N VAL A 56 -9.92 -9.61 -35.52
CA VAL A 56 -9.69 -11.05 -35.64
C VAL A 56 -8.89 -11.60 -34.45
N ILE A 57 -7.85 -10.92 -34.03
CA ILE A 57 -7.03 -11.33 -32.88
C ILE A 57 -7.87 -11.33 -31.59
N LEU A 58 -8.62 -10.26 -31.33
CA LEU A 58 -9.45 -10.12 -30.12
C LEU A 58 -10.61 -11.12 -30.08
N LEU A 59 -11.30 -11.36 -31.23
CA LEU A 59 -12.37 -12.35 -31.33
C LEU A 59 -11.86 -13.77 -31.10
N LYS A 60 -10.66 -14.09 -31.62
CA LYS A 60 -10.02 -15.37 -31.34
C LYS A 60 -9.72 -15.49 -29.82
N ALA A 61 -9.10 -14.49 -29.21
CA ALA A 61 -8.81 -14.49 -27.78
C ALA A 61 -10.10 -14.60 -26.94
N LEU A 62 -11.19 -13.91 -27.33
CA LEU A 62 -12.49 -14.02 -26.68
C LEU A 62 -13.10 -15.44 -26.83
N SER A 63 -12.93 -16.08 -27.98
CA SER A 63 -13.33 -17.47 -28.19
C SER A 63 -12.51 -18.42 -27.30
N ASP A 64 -11.21 -18.18 -27.18
CA ASP A 64 -10.31 -18.99 -26.34
C ASP A 64 -10.72 -18.94 -24.86
N THR A 65 -11.24 -17.79 -24.35
CA THR A 65 -11.75 -17.69 -22.97
C THR A 65 -12.93 -18.64 -22.67
N ARG A 66 -13.64 -19.10 -23.69
CA ARG A 66 -14.79 -20.02 -23.58
C ARG A 66 -14.40 -21.49 -23.78
N SER A 67 -13.13 -21.79 -24.04
CA SER A 67 -12.67 -23.18 -24.11
C SER A 67 -12.86 -23.89 -22.76
N PRO A 68 -13.16 -25.18 -22.73
CA PRO A 68 -13.34 -25.93 -21.47
C PRO A 68 -12.13 -25.81 -20.54
N GLU A 69 -10.93 -25.80 -21.13
CA GLU A 69 -9.68 -25.63 -20.37
C GLU A 69 -9.63 -24.27 -19.63
N ILE A 70 -9.80 -23.16 -20.36
CA ILE A 70 -9.70 -21.82 -19.78
C ILE A 70 -10.90 -21.52 -18.86
N SER A 71 -12.10 -21.97 -19.22
CA SER A 71 -13.28 -21.82 -18.36
C SER A 71 -13.11 -22.49 -17.00
N SER A 72 -12.57 -23.71 -16.97
CA SER A 72 -12.30 -24.43 -15.71
C SER A 72 -11.22 -23.73 -14.87
N LEU A 73 -10.15 -23.25 -15.50
CA LEU A 73 -9.11 -22.48 -14.82
C LEU A 73 -9.65 -21.14 -14.27
N ALA A 74 -10.58 -20.51 -14.98
CA ALA A 74 -11.18 -19.24 -14.60
C ALA A 74 -12.15 -19.36 -13.41
N GLU A 75 -12.71 -20.54 -13.12
CA GLU A 75 -13.55 -20.76 -11.93
C GLU A 75 -12.79 -20.45 -10.63
N GLY A 76 -11.50 -20.79 -10.56
CA GLY A 76 -10.62 -20.55 -9.42
C GLY A 76 -9.68 -19.35 -9.57
N ASN A 77 -9.76 -18.58 -10.66
CA ASN A 77 -8.83 -17.48 -10.91
C ASN A 77 -9.55 -16.22 -11.42
N ARG A 78 -9.70 -15.24 -10.51
CA ARG A 78 -10.36 -13.95 -10.78
C ARG A 78 -9.70 -13.18 -11.93
N TYR A 79 -8.37 -13.14 -11.98
CA TYR A 79 -7.66 -12.41 -13.03
C TYR A 79 -7.91 -13.00 -14.42
N LEU A 80 -7.99 -14.32 -14.50
CA LEU A 80 -8.32 -15.00 -15.74
C LEU A 80 -9.78 -14.76 -16.15
N ARG A 81 -10.73 -14.76 -15.18
CA ARG A 81 -12.13 -14.36 -15.44
C ARG A 81 -12.22 -12.94 -16.00
N PHE A 82 -11.49 -11.98 -15.45
CA PHE A 82 -11.48 -10.59 -15.93
C PHE A 82 -10.89 -10.44 -17.34
N ARG A 83 -10.15 -11.40 -17.87
CA ARG A 83 -9.63 -11.28 -19.24
C ARG A 83 -10.74 -11.26 -20.29
N SER A 84 -11.82 -12.00 -20.10
CA SER A 84 -12.97 -11.94 -21.01
C SER A 84 -13.62 -10.55 -21.04
N TYR A 85 -13.66 -9.85 -19.89
CA TYR A 85 -14.09 -8.45 -19.80
C TYR A 85 -13.18 -7.53 -20.60
N ASN A 86 -11.90 -7.56 -20.29
CA ASN A 86 -10.93 -6.67 -20.92
C ASN A 86 -10.91 -6.84 -22.44
N ILE A 87 -11.03 -8.07 -22.96
CA ILE A 87 -11.10 -8.34 -24.40
C ILE A 87 -12.39 -7.75 -25.00
N ARG A 88 -13.53 -7.86 -24.29
CA ARG A 88 -14.79 -7.24 -24.76
C ARG A 88 -14.75 -5.70 -24.67
N ASP A 89 -14.06 -5.13 -23.70
CA ASP A 89 -13.81 -3.70 -23.62
C ASP A 89 -12.98 -3.21 -24.82
N ASP A 90 -11.92 -3.92 -25.16
CA ASP A 90 -11.10 -3.62 -26.34
C ASP A 90 -11.92 -3.71 -27.65
N LEU A 91 -12.76 -4.74 -27.77
CA LEU A 91 -13.69 -4.87 -28.91
C LEU A 91 -14.76 -3.79 -28.93
N PHE A 92 -15.31 -3.40 -27.76
CA PHE A 92 -16.26 -2.30 -27.65
C PHE A 92 -15.65 -0.99 -28.17
N LEU A 93 -14.43 -0.67 -27.70
CA LEU A 93 -13.72 0.55 -28.14
C LEU A 93 -13.42 0.49 -29.65
N LEU A 94 -13.04 -0.66 -30.17
CA LEU A 94 -12.80 -0.86 -31.59
C LEU A 94 -14.06 -0.59 -32.42
N TYR A 95 -15.21 -1.17 -32.03
CA TYR A 95 -16.47 -0.97 -32.71
C TYR A 95 -17.03 0.45 -32.59
N VAL A 96 -16.76 1.13 -31.47
CA VAL A 96 -17.04 2.56 -31.30
C VAL A 96 -16.21 3.38 -32.31
N ASP A 97 -14.93 3.09 -32.48
CA ASP A 97 -14.06 3.76 -33.45
C ASP A 97 -14.44 3.47 -34.92
N GLU A 98 -15.08 2.33 -35.18
CA GLU A 98 -15.62 1.96 -36.50
C GLU A 98 -17.04 2.49 -36.77
N GLY A 99 -17.73 2.96 -35.73
CA GLY A 99 -19.13 3.39 -35.81
C GLY A 99 -20.13 2.22 -35.87
N ASP A 100 -19.70 0.98 -35.56
CA ASP A 100 -20.56 -0.20 -35.53
C ASP A 100 -21.32 -0.29 -34.21
N LYS A 101 -22.48 0.38 -34.17
CA LYS A 101 -23.34 0.45 -32.99
C LYS A 101 -23.80 -0.92 -32.49
N ALA A 102 -24.13 -1.83 -33.40
CA ALA A 102 -24.68 -3.14 -33.05
C ALA A 102 -23.64 -3.99 -32.31
N LYS A 103 -22.45 -4.13 -32.90
CA LYS A 103 -21.37 -4.88 -32.27
C LYS A 103 -20.90 -4.26 -30.96
N ALA A 104 -20.79 -2.92 -30.88
CA ALA A 104 -20.44 -2.23 -29.63
C ALA A 104 -21.48 -2.54 -28.53
N LEU A 105 -22.76 -2.44 -28.81
CA LEU A 105 -23.82 -2.76 -27.84
C LEU A 105 -23.83 -4.24 -27.43
N ASP A 106 -23.44 -5.16 -28.30
CA ASP A 106 -23.33 -6.57 -27.95
C ASP A 106 -22.17 -6.84 -26.97
N MET A 107 -21.03 -6.17 -27.14
CA MET A 107 -19.90 -6.29 -26.19
C MET A 107 -20.26 -5.69 -24.82
N MET A 108 -20.87 -4.49 -24.83
CA MET A 108 -21.34 -3.87 -23.59
C MET A 108 -22.36 -4.76 -22.87
N ALA A 109 -23.36 -5.29 -23.59
CA ALA A 109 -24.37 -6.16 -23.00
C ALA A 109 -23.78 -7.43 -22.39
N ALA A 110 -22.79 -8.02 -23.05
CA ALA A 110 -22.10 -9.21 -22.52
C ALA A 110 -21.31 -8.92 -21.24
N ASN A 111 -20.70 -7.74 -21.14
CA ASN A 111 -20.01 -7.32 -19.92
C ASN A 111 -21.01 -7.03 -18.79
N VAL A 112 -22.06 -6.24 -19.04
CA VAL A 112 -23.11 -5.91 -18.05
C VAL A 112 -23.85 -7.15 -17.55
N ALA A 113 -24.06 -8.16 -18.40
CA ALA A 113 -24.70 -9.40 -18.01
C ALA A 113 -23.83 -10.27 -17.07
N GLN A 114 -22.53 -10.20 -17.23
CA GLN A 114 -21.57 -10.96 -16.39
C GLN A 114 -21.25 -10.21 -15.08
N ASP A 115 -21.13 -8.89 -15.15
CA ASP A 115 -20.95 -8.00 -13.98
C ASP A 115 -21.86 -6.79 -14.14
N PRO A 116 -22.86 -6.58 -13.27
CA PRO A 116 -23.73 -5.41 -13.34
C PRO A 116 -23.01 -4.09 -13.01
N GLN A 117 -21.75 -4.12 -12.60
CA GLN A 117 -20.89 -2.95 -12.40
C GLN A 117 -19.56 -3.04 -13.17
N PRO A 118 -19.58 -3.23 -14.50
CA PRO A 118 -18.35 -3.19 -15.29
C PRO A 118 -17.70 -1.80 -15.19
N ILE A 119 -16.43 -1.69 -15.62
CA ILE A 119 -15.70 -0.42 -15.63
C ILE A 119 -16.48 0.63 -16.46
N ASP A 120 -17.18 1.50 -15.75
CA ASP A 120 -18.17 2.44 -16.30
C ASP A 120 -17.55 3.50 -17.24
N SER A 121 -16.28 3.88 -16.98
CA SER A 121 -15.58 4.92 -17.75
C SER A 121 -15.46 4.60 -19.25
N ILE A 122 -15.31 3.33 -19.63
CA ILE A 122 -15.18 2.91 -21.03
C ILE A 122 -16.50 3.13 -21.78
N PHE A 123 -17.61 2.68 -21.20
CA PHE A 123 -18.93 2.79 -21.81
C PHE A 123 -19.44 4.24 -21.84
N ARG A 124 -18.98 5.10 -20.93
CA ARG A 124 -19.32 6.52 -20.86
C ARG A 124 -18.28 7.45 -21.49
N SER A 125 -17.31 6.92 -22.25
CA SER A 125 -16.37 7.77 -22.99
C SER A 125 -17.10 8.70 -23.96
N ASP A 126 -16.48 9.84 -24.27
CA ASP A 126 -17.11 10.85 -25.15
C ASP A 126 -17.43 10.26 -26.55
N LYS A 127 -16.57 9.39 -27.07
CA LYS A 127 -16.81 8.69 -28.34
C LYS A 127 -18.01 7.73 -28.25
N ALA A 128 -18.10 6.94 -27.18
CA ALA A 128 -19.23 6.03 -26.97
C ALA A 128 -20.54 6.80 -26.83
N LYS A 129 -20.56 7.87 -26.03
CA LYS A 129 -21.73 8.76 -25.90
C LYS A 129 -22.14 9.39 -27.24
N ALA A 130 -21.16 9.90 -28.00
CA ALA A 130 -21.45 10.50 -29.31
C ALA A 130 -22.10 9.52 -30.27
N LEU A 131 -21.66 8.25 -30.26
CA LEU A 131 -22.17 7.21 -31.14
C LEU A 131 -23.50 6.61 -30.66
N LEU A 132 -23.65 6.35 -29.35
CA LEU A 132 -24.70 5.48 -28.80
C LEU A 132 -25.77 6.19 -28.02
N LYS A 133 -25.67 7.52 -27.77
CA LYS A 133 -26.61 8.28 -26.91
C LYS A 133 -28.08 8.15 -27.28
N ASP A 134 -28.41 7.91 -28.55
CA ASP A 134 -29.76 7.78 -29.03
C ASP A 134 -30.30 6.34 -29.07
N GLU A 135 -29.43 5.35 -28.82
CA GLU A 135 -29.77 3.92 -28.82
C GLU A 135 -30.54 3.56 -27.53
N PRO A 136 -31.78 3.04 -27.63
CA PRO A 136 -32.56 2.66 -26.42
C PRO A 136 -31.82 1.62 -25.57
N ARG A 137 -31.22 0.59 -26.18
CA ARG A 137 -30.50 -0.48 -25.50
C ARG A 137 -29.31 0.06 -24.69
N TYR A 138 -28.61 1.08 -25.19
CA TYR A 138 -27.53 1.76 -24.46
C TYR A 138 -28.06 2.46 -23.20
N LYS A 139 -29.18 3.22 -23.36
CA LYS A 139 -29.82 3.92 -22.23
C LYS A 139 -30.28 2.96 -21.16
N ASP A 140 -30.92 1.86 -21.55
CA ASP A 140 -31.42 0.86 -20.62
C ASP A 140 -30.27 0.19 -19.82
N MET A 141 -29.16 -0.14 -20.49
CA MET A 141 -27.97 -0.70 -19.83
C MET A 141 -27.36 0.31 -18.85
N LEU A 142 -27.18 1.57 -19.25
CA LEU A 142 -26.68 2.63 -18.35
C LEU A 142 -27.60 2.86 -17.16
N GLN A 143 -28.92 2.85 -17.37
CA GLN A 143 -29.88 2.98 -16.28
C GLN A 143 -29.81 1.80 -15.31
N GLY A 144 -29.62 0.59 -15.81
CA GLY A 144 -29.38 -0.61 -14.98
C GLY A 144 -28.12 -0.49 -14.13
N MET A 145 -27.00 -0.07 -14.75
CA MET A 145 -25.74 0.20 -14.06
C MET A 145 -25.90 1.29 -12.99
N ASP A 146 -26.55 2.41 -13.33
CA ASP A 146 -26.82 3.49 -12.37
C ASP A 146 -27.73 3.04 -11.22
N SER A 147 -28.69 2.18 -11.47
CA SER A 147 -29.55 1.60 -10.44
C SER A 147 -28.76 0.71 -9.49
N THR A 148 -27.86 -0.10 -10.00
CA THR A 148 -26.97 -0.94 -9.18
C THR A 148 -25.98 -0.08 -8.40
N ALA A 149 -25.36 0.90 -9.07
CA ALA A 149 -24.44 1.83 -8.43
C ALA A 149 -25.09 2.59 -7.26
N ARG A 150 -26.33 3.06 -7.40
CA ARG A 150 -27.04 3.76 -6.31
C ARG A 150 -27.21 2.92 -5.04
N ARG A 151 -27.22 1.60 -5.13
CA ARG A 151 -27.34 0.70 -3.96
C ARG A 151 -26.01 0.51 -3.23
N TRP A 152 -24.90 0.65 -3.94
CA TRP A 152 -23.55 0.37 -3.42
C TRP A 152 -22.69 1.62 -3.20
N HIS A 153 -23.00 2.73 -3.90
CA HIS A 153 -22.26 3.97 -3.71
C HIS A 153 -22.91 4.85 -2.65
N VAL A 154 -22.12 5.28 -1.70
CA VAL A 154 -22.53 6.13 -0.56
C VAL A 154 -22.74 7.60 -0.92
N LYS A 155 -22.91 7.96 -2.20
CA LYS A 155 -23.03 9.36 -2.67
C LYS A 155 -24.07 10.19 -1.94
N THR A 156 -25.16 9.58 -1.50
CA THR A 156 -26.22 10.27 -0.75
C THR A 156 -25.79 10.60 0.68
N ILE A 157 -24.92 9.74 1.27
CA ILE A 157 -24.39 9.93 2.63
C ILE A 157 -23.14 10.81 2.58
N ALA A 158 -22.26 10.63 1.59
CA ALA A 158 -21.02 11.37 1.43
C ALA A 158 -21.26 12.79 0.87
N VAL A 159 -21.97 13.60 1.64
CA VAL A 159 -22.20 15.02 1.29
C VAL A 159 -20.89 15.82 1.29
N PRO A 160 -20.76 16.87 0.46
CA PRO A 160 -19.58 17.73 0.44
C PRO A 160 -19.30 18.39 1.78
N TYR A 161 -18.15 19.03 1.89
CA TYR A 161 -17.80 19.82 3.08
C TYR A 161 -18.79 20.98 3.29
N GLU A 162 -19.28 21.03 4.52
CA GLU A 162 -20.00 22.18 5.08
C GLU A 162 -19.42 22.41 6.49
N PRO A 163 -19.32 23.67 6.96
CA PRO A 163 -18.80 23.96 8.30
C PRO A 163 -19.58 23.27 9.43
N GLN A 164 -20.86 22.94 9.16
CA GLN A 164 -21.75 22.29 10.11
C GLN A 164 -22.61 21.26 9.38
N LEU A 165 -22.43 19.98 9.74
CA LEU A 165 -23.27 18.88 9.28
C LEU A 165 -24.53 18.75 10.14
N SER A 166 -25.64 18.31 9.54
CA SER A 166 -26.83 17.92 10.29
C SER A 166 -26.56 16.71 11.20
N GLU A 167 -27.34 16.55 12.25
CA GLU A 167 -27.27 15.37 13.13
C GLU A 167 -27.43 14.07 12.34
N ALA A 168 -28.36 14.02 11.39
CA ALA A 168 -28.59 12.85 10.55
C ALA A 168 -27.35 12.47 9.71
N GLU A 169 -26.63 13.45 9.14
CA GLU A 169 -25.41 13.21 8.38
C GLU A 169 -24.27 12.70 9.27
N ARG A 170 -24.12 13.28 10.46
CA ARG A 170 -23.11 12.83 11.41
C ARG A 170 -23.33 11.39 11.88
N ILE A 171 -24.60 11.06 12.23
CA ILE A 171 -24.97 9.68 12.59
C ILE A 171 -24.74 8.73 11.41
N ALA A 172 -25.13 9.12 10.19
CA ALA A 172 -24.94 8.30 9.00
C ALA A 172 -23.45 7.98 8.76
N GLY A 173 -22.54 8.92 8.96
CA GLY A 173 -21.10 8.70 8.78
C GLY A 173 -20.51 7.72 9.80
N LEU A 174 -20.85 7.84 11.09
CA LEU A 174 -20.45 6.87 12.11
C LEU A 174 -21.00 5.48 11.79
N SER A 175 -22.29 5.40 11.42
CA SER A 175 -22.96 4.13 11.08
C SER A 175 -22.33 3.47 9.84
N LEU A 176 -21.96 4.27 8.84
CA LEU A 176 -21.29 3.80 7.64
C LEU A 176 -19.93 3.17 7.99
N PHE A 177 -19.06 3.88 8.73
CA PHE A 177 -17.75 3.33 9.12
C PHE A 177 -17.91 2.08 9.98
N TRP A 178 -18.82 2.08 10.97
CA TRP A 178 -19.09 0.93 11.82
C TRP A 178 -19.53 -0.28 11.00
N SER A 179 -20.46 -0.12 10.06
CA SER A 179 -20.99 -1.22 9.26
C SER A 179 -19.96 -1.75 8.27
N GLU A 180 -19.22 -0.86 7.59
CA GLU A 180 -18.16 -1.29 6.68
C GLU A 180 -17.05 -2.05 7.41
N ALA A 181 -16.62 -1.58 8.58
CA ALA A 181 -15.66 -2.30 9.40
C ALA A 181 -16.19 -3.64 9.88
N LYS A 182 -17.43 -3.70 10.36
CA LYS A 182 -18.05 -4.95 10.89
C LYS A 182 -18.01 -6.09 9.89
N TYR A 183 -18.21 -5.80 8.60
CA TYR A 183 -18.32 -6.82 7.56
C TYR A 183 -17.06 -7.02 6.71
N ASN A 184 -16.15 -6.06 6.72
CA ASN A 184 -15.02 -6.09 5.79
C ASN A 184 -13.65 -6.04 6.48
N PHE A 185 -13.55 -5.65 7.77
CA PHE A 185 -12.27 -5.54 8.44
C PHE A 185 -11.61 -6.91 8.67
N ALA A 186 -10.39 -7.08 8.16
CA ALA A 186 -9.71 -8.37 8.14
C ALA A 186 -9.07 -8.78 9.47
N HIS A 187 -8.91 -7.86 10.44
CA HIS A 187 -8.01 -8.09 11.58
C HIS A 187 -8.69 -8.02 12.95
N PHE A 188 -9.99 -8.36 13.07
CA PHE A 188 -10.66 -8.42 14.37
C PHE A 188 -9.99 -9.38 15.37
N ASN A 189 -9.25 -10.38 14.88
CA ASN A 189 -8.46 -11.26 15.72
C ASN A 189 -7.33 -10.55 16.49
N ASN A 190 -6.91 -9.37 16.05
CA ASN A 190 -5.92 -8.56 16.76
C ASN A 190 -6.52 -7.76 17.93
N VAL A 191 -7.84 -7.62 17.96
CA VAL A 191 -8.60 -6.91 19.01
C VAL A 191 -9.70 -7.78 19.62
N PRO A 192 -9.38 -8.97 20.14
CA PRO A 192 -10.37 -9.97 20.55
C PRO A 192 -11.26 -9.54 21.73
N GLN A 193 -10.87 -8.48 22.45
CA GLN A 193 -11.62 -7.93 23.57
C GLN A 193 -12.55 -6.78 23.17
N LEU A 194 -12.47 -6.32 21.91
CA LEU A 194 -13.28 -5.21 21.43
C LEU A 194 -14.71 -5.66 21.14
N ASP A 195 -15.66 -5.10 21.89
CA ASP A 195 -17.08 -5.14 21.50
C ASP A 195 -17.34 -3.98 20.53
N TRP A 196 -17.34 -4.29 19.23
CA TRP A 196 -17.47 -3.30 18.17
C TRP A 196 -18.86 -2.62 18.14
N ASP A 197 -19.90 -3.34 18.54
CA ASP A 197 -21.25 -2.79 18.63
C ASP A 197 -21.37 -1.86 19.85
N GLN A 198 -20.76 -2.21 20.97
CA GLN A 198 -20.72 -1.34 22.14
C GLN A 198 -19.89 -0.08 21.86
N ALA A 199 -18.74 -0.21 21.17
CA ALA A 199 -17.94 0.94 20.75
C ALA A 199 -18.76 1.93 19.89
N TYR A 200 -19.59 1.45 18.98
CA TYR A 200 -20.51 2.29 18.22
C TYR A 200 -21.48 3.06 19.14
N LEU A 201 -22.10 2.35 20.10
CA LEU A 201 -23.03 2.97 21.06
C LEU A 201 -22.36 4.02 21.96
N ASP A 202 -21.09 3.82 22.32
CA ASP A 202 -20.33 4.75 23.15
C ASP A 202 -19.93 6.03 22.38
N PHE A 203 -19.72 5.92 21.07
CA PHE A 203 -19.37 7.05 20.20
C PHE A 203 -20.59 7.82 19.66
N LEU A 204 -21.73 7.17 19.55
CA LEU A 204 -22.96 7.78 19.01
C LEU A 204 -23.36 9.09 19.74
N PRO A 205 -23.40 9.17 21.09
CA PRO A 205 -23.69 10.42 21.78
C PRO A 205 -22.67 11.54 21.49
N GLN A 206 -21.38 11.18 21.31
CA GLN A 206 -20.33 12.14 21.02
C GLN A 206 -20.50 12.74 19.61
N VAL A 207 -20.86 11.92 18.63
CA VAL A 207 -21.17 12.33 17.25
C VAL A 207 -22.41 13.22 17.22
N ILE A 208 -23.45 12.90 17.98
CA ILE A 208 -24.66 13.72 18.10
C ILE A 208 -24.34 15.09 18.71
N ALA A 209 -23.48 15.13 19.74
CA ALA A 209 -23.11 16.34 20.43
C ALA A 209 -22.10 17.23 19.70
N ALA A 210 -21.48 16.75 18.61
CA ALA A 210 -20.51 17.52 17.83
C ALA A 210 -21.15 18.79 17.25
N GLY A 211 -20.59 19.94 17.58
CA GLY A 211 -21.19 21.25 17.24
C GLY A 211 -20.90 21.71 15.82
N ASP A 212 -19.85 21.18 15.18
CA ASP A 212 -19.38 21.52 13.85
C ASP A 212 -18.70 20.31 13.17
N THR A 213 -18.37 20.46 11.90
CA THR A 213 -17.72 19.38 11.11
C THR A 213 -16.33 19.05 11.65
N ARG A 214 -15.60 20.01 12.21
CA ARG A 214 -14.28 19.77 12.81
C ARG A 214 -14.39 18.86 14.03
N SER A 215 -15.25 19.18 15.00
CA SER A 215 -15.48 18.36 16.20
C SER A 215 -16.07 16.98 15.87
N TYR A 216 -16.89 16.86 14.82
CA TYR A 216 -17.34 15.59 14.30
C TYR A 216 -16.17 14.71 13.83
N TYR A 217 -15.23 15.24 13.05
CA TYR A 217 -14.06 14.48 12.62
C TYR A 217 -13.11 14.17 13.78
N GLU A 218 -12.98 15.04 14.78
CA GLU A 218 -12.24 14.73 16.02
C GLU A 218 -12.79 13.49 16.73
N VAL A 219 -14.10 13.30 16.73
CA VAL A 219 -14.72 12.08 17.27
C VAL A 219 -14.43 10.87 16.38
N LEU A 220 -14.66 10.97 15.07
CA LEU A 220 -14.45 9.84 14.16
C LEU A 220 -13.00 9.39 14.10
N MET A 221 -12.03 10.31 14.12
CA MET A 221 -10.61 10.00 14.10
C MET A 221 -10.14 9.25 15.36
N ARG A 222 -10.93 9.25 16.45
CA ARG A 222 -10.70 8.40 17.64
C ARG A 222 -11.43 7.07 17.58
N PHE A 223 -12.37 6.89 16.68
CA PHE A 223 -13.13 5.65 16.54
C PHE A 223 -12.36 4.57 15.76
N ALA A 224 -11.71 4.93 14.65
CA ALA A 224 -10.94 4.00 13.83
C ALA A 224 -9.76 3.35 14.59
N PRO A 225 -8.98 4.06 15.44
CA PRO A 225 -7.88 3.48 16.21
C PRO A 225 -8.25 2.32 17.13
N LEU A 226 -9.51 2.18 17.53
CA LEU A 226 -9.97 1.05 18.32
C LEU A 226 -9.76 -0.31 17.62
N LEU A 227 -9.63 -0.31 16.29
CA LEU A 227 -9.39 -1.52 15.48
C LEU A 227 -7.91 -1.95 15.46
N HIS A 228 -7.01 -1.16 16.00
CA HIS A 228 -5.57 -1.46 16.09
C HIS A 228 -4.98 -1.94 14.77
N ASP A 229 -5.21 -1.19 13.68
CA ASP A 229 -4.70 -1.52 12.35
C ASP A 229 -4.17 -0.29 11.60
N GLY A 230 -2.93 -0.37 11.12
CA GLY A 230 -2.24 0.75 10.47
C GLY A 230 -2.80 1.15 9.10
N HIS A 231 -3.62 0.32 8.46
CA HIS A 231 -4.32 0.63 7.21
C HIS A 231 -5.79 1.02 7.41
N THR A 232 -6.26 1.09 8.67
CA THR A 232 -7.64 1.43 9.02
C THR A 232 -7.66 2.77 9.73
N ASN A 233 -8.12 3.82 9.06
CA ASN A 233 -8.14 5.18 9.61
C ASN A 233 -9.23 6.04 8.96
N ILE A 234 -9.49 7.18 9.58
CA ILE A 234 -10.40 8.23 9.09
C ILE A 234 -9.60 9.52 8.94
N ASP A 235 -9.71 10.14 7.78
CA ASP A 235 -9.07 11.40 7.46
C ASP A 235 -10.11 12.52 7.28
N PRO A 236 -9.86 13.70 7.85
CA PRO A 236 -10.75 14.84 7.71
C PRO A 236 -10.74 15.37 6.27
N PRO A 237 -11.76 16.16 5.89
CA PRO A 237 -11.82 16.81 4.59
C PRO A 237 -10.62 17.74 4.38
N LYS A 238 -10.30 17.99 3.11
CA LYS A 238 -9.17 18.83 2.69
C LYS A 238 -9.20 20.22 3.36
N GLU A 239 -10.38 20.78 3.55
CA GLU A 239 -10.62 22.08 4.17
C GLU A 239 -10.17 22.12 5.65
N LEU A 240 -10.08 20.98 6.30
CA LEU A 240 -9.67 20.86 7.70
C LEU A 240 -8.24 20.34 7.90
N GLN A 241 -7.54 19.94 6.83
CA GLN A 241 -6.21 19.34 6.95
C GLN A 241 -5.20 20.25 7.67
N ASP A 242 -5.22 21.54 7.40
CA ASP A 242 -4.36 22.52 8.07
C ASP A 242 -4.73 22.73 9.56
N SER A 243 -5.95 22.34 9.95
CA SER A 243 -6.38 22.40 11.37
C SER A 243 -5.93 21.18 12.19
N PHE A 244 -5.60 20.06 11.50
CA PHE A 244 -5.21 18.81 12.15
C PHE A 244 -3.74 18.44 11.93
N TYR A 245 -3.21 18.68 10.74
CA TYR A 245 -1.97 18.06 10.27
C TYR A 245 -0.84 19.04 9.96
N ALA A 246 -1.05 20.35 10.16
CA ALA A 246 0.03 21.31 10.03
C ALA A 246 1.09 21.05 11.10
N ARG A 247 2.38 21.15 10.72
CA ARG A 247 3.50 20.88 11.62
C ARG A 247 4.74 21.69 11.24
N PRO A 248 5.66 21.91 12.18
CA PRO A 248 6.95 22.53 11.87
C PRO A 248 7.72 21.68 10.85
N PRO A 249 8.55 22.28 9.97
CA PRO A 249 9.37 21.57 9.00
C PRO A 249 10.60 20.93 9.69
N LEU A 250 10.34 20.00 10.59
CA LEU A 250 11.35 19.16 11.24
C LEU A 250 10.81 17.73 11.41
N ARG A 251 11.71 16.76 11.56
CA ARG A 251 11.36 15.37 11.88
C ARG A 251 11.89 14.98 13.24
N THR A 252 11.14 14.13 13.90
CA THR A 252 11.48 13.59 15.22
C THR A 252 11.38 12.07 15.20
N GLU A 253 12.12 11.40 16.07
CA GLU A 253 12.05 9.96 16.25
C GLU A 253 12.27 9.58 17.71
N LEU A 254 11.65 8.49 18.16
CA LEU A 254 11.93 7.89 19.46
C LEU A 254 13.16 6.99 19.37
N ILE A 255 14.27 7.41 19.96
CA ILE A 255 15.56 6.71 19.91
C ILE A 255 16.11 6.52 21.34
N GLY A 256 16.33 5.27 21.73
CA GLY A 256 16.82 4.96 23.08
C GLY A 256 15.93 5.49 24.19
N GLY A 257 14.62 5.59 23.95
CA GLY A 257 13.64 6.11 24.89
C GLY A 257 13.58 7.64 24.98
N LYS A 258 14.29 8.39 24.13
CA LYS A 258 14.28 9.84 23.99
C LYS A 258 13.70 10.26 22.65
N VAL A 259 12.94 11.34 22.61
CA VAL A 259 12.43 11.92 21.38
C VAL A 259 13.45 12.90 20.83
N LEU A 260 14.13 12.51 19.76
CA LEU A 260 15.19 13.33 19.14
C LEU A 260 14.70 14.01 17.88
N VAL A 261 15.16 15.21 17.63
CA VAL A 261 15.10 15.85 16.31
C VAL A 261 16.09 15.11 15.40
N THR A 262 15.60 14.54 14.30
CA THR A 262 16.44 13.81 13.34
C THR A 262 16.68 14.58 12.05
N PHE A 263 15.83 15.56 11.73
CA PHE A 263 15.98 16.41 10.55
C PHE A 263 15.37 17.81 10.80
N VAL A 264 16.07 18.86 10.31
CA VAL A 264 15.59 20.24 10.33
C VAL A 264 15.52 20.76 8.89
N GLY A 265 14.30 20.95 8.37
CA GLY A 265 14.00 21.33 7.00
C GLY A 265 13.91 22.86 6.76
N SER A 266 14.29 23.69 7.74
CA SER A 266 14.14 25.14 7.66
C SER A 266 15.33 25.87 8.25
N ALA A 267 15.93 26.75 7.45
CA ALA A 267 16.99 27.65 7.93
C ALA A 267 16.52 28.61 9.06
N LEU A 268 15.22 28.83 9.19
CA LEU A 268 14.66 29.61 10.32
C LEU A 268 14.75 28.83 11.62
N LEU A 269 14.40 27.54 11.61
CA LEU A 269 14.50 26.67 12.79
C LEU A 269 15.95 26.49 13.22
N ASP A 270 16.87 26.36 12.26
CA ASP A 270 18.31 26.29 12.54
C ASP A 270 18.82 27.58 13.21
N LYS A 271 18.38 28.76 12.73
CA LYS A 271 18.68 30.06 13.38
C LYS A 271 18.04 30.21 14.76
N GLN A 272 16.95 29.52 15.04
CA GLN A 272 16.34 29.42 16.37
C GLN A 272 17.10 28.46 17.30
N GLY A 273 18.18 27.84 16.78
CA GLY A 273 19.04 26.92 17.52
C GLY A 273 18.52 25.50 17.60
N ILE A 274 17.58 25.09 16.74
CA ILE A 274 17.06 23.70 16.70
C ILE A 274 17.96 22.89 15.76
N HIS A 275 18.57 21.82 16.27
CA HIS A 275 19.51 21.01 15.51
C HIS A 275 19.15 19.52 15.58
N ALA A 276 19.60 18.74 14.61
CA ALA A 276 19.54 17.29 14.70
C ALA A 276 20.35 16.81 15.91
N GLY A 277 19.77 15.90 16.70
CA GLY A 277 20.32 15.41 17.96
C GLY A 277 19.79 16.11 19.21
N ASP A 278 19.09 17.25 19.07
CA ASP A 278 18.35 17.85 20.20
C ASP A 278 17.23 16.90 20.67
N GLU A 279 17.08 16.76 21.96
CA GLU A 279 15.97 16.02 22.59
C GLU A 279 14.79 16.96 22.82
N ILE A 280 13.60 16.59 22.37
CA ILE A 280 12.36 17.24 22.79
C ILE A 280 11.96 16.65 24.14
N THR A 281 11.94 17.50 25.17
CA THR A 281 11.63 17.09 26.54
C THR A 281 10.20 17.43 26.94
N SER A 282 9.61 18.48 26.34
CA SER A 282 8.22 18.88 26.57
C SER A 282 7.62 19.55 25.36
N ILE A 283 6.28 19.49 25.26
CA ILE A 283 5.45 20.20 24.28
C ILE A 283 4.39 20.97 25.05
N ASP A 284 4.29 22.29 24.79
CA ASP A 284 3.36 23.22 25.47
C ASP A 284 3.39 23.05 27.01
N GLY A 285 4.60 22.82 27.54
CA GLY A 285 4.85 22.65 28.99
C GLY A 285 4.58 21.25 29.55
N VAL A 286 4.01 20.34 28.77
CA VAL A 286 3.75 18.93 29.15
C VAL A 286 4.94 18.05 28.77
N GLU A 287 5.34 17.10 29.63
CA GLU A 287 6.39 16.11 29.30
C GLU A 287 6.04 15.38 27.99
N VAL A 288 7.03 15.21 27.10
CA VAL A 288 6.80 14.79 25.73
C VAL A 288 6.08 13.46 25.57
N LYS A 289 6.36 12.47 26.43
CA LYS A 289 5.69 11.16 26.35
C LYS A 289 4.28 11.21 26.92
N GLN A 290 4.06 12.01 27.95
CA GLN A 290 2.73 12.28 28.47
C GLN A 290 1.90 13.01 27.42
N TYR A 291 2.44 14.03 26.78
CA TYR A 291 1.78 14.74 25.68
C TYR A 291 1.41 13.77 24.53
N ALA A 292 2.36 12.92 24.10
CA ALA A 292 2.11 11.95 23.05
C ALA A 292 1.01 10.95 23.42
N HIS A 293 0.98 10.49 24.67
CA HIS A 293 -0.06 9.57 25.15
C HIS A 293 -1.45 10.23 25.23
N GLU A 294 -1.53 11.46 25.71
CA GLU A 294 -2.82 12.14 25.95
C GLU A 294 -3.39 12.77 24.68
N HIS A 295 -2.54 13.32 23.79
CA HIS A 295 -2.95 14.18 22.69
C HIS A 295 -2.72 13.59 21.30
N VAL A 296 -1.88 12.55 21.15
CA VAL A 296 -1.54 11.97 19.86
C VAL A 296 -2.08 10.53 19.74
N GLU A 297 -1.71 9.67 20.67
CA GLU A 297 -2.05 8.23 20.63
C GLU A 297 -3.54 7.92 20.42
N PRO A 298 -4.51 8.68 21.00
CA PRO A 298 -5.93 8.39 20.78
C PRO A 298 -6.41 8.54 19.32
N TYR A 299 -5.62 9.19 18.47
CA TYR A 299 -5.93 9.43 17.06
C TYR A 299 -5.14 8.56 16.10
N GLU A 300 -4.23 7.72 16.62
CA GLU A 300 -3.32 6.93 15.79
C GLU A 300 -3.76 5.48 15.68
N SER A 301 -3.97 5.04 14.45
CA SER A 301 -4.26 3.65 14.10
C SER A 301 -2.97 2.90 13.82
N SER A 302 -2.68 1.82 14.55
CA SER A 302 -1.43 1.06 14.40
C SER A 302 -1.63 -0.42 14.67
N SER A 303 -0.89 -1.26 13.95
CA SER A 303 -0.94 -2.72 14.10
C SER A 303 0.08 -3.25 15.11
N THR A 304 1.10 -2.47 15.48
CA THR A 304 2.20 -2.90 16.35
C THR A 304 2.72 -1.76 17.23
N ALA A 305 3.41 -2.11 18.31
CA ALA A 305 4.00 -1.13 19.21
C ALA A 305 5.06 -0.25 18.52
N GLN A 306 5.91 -0.85 17.64
CA GLN A 306 6.93 -0.09 16.91
C GLN A 306 6.32 0.86 15.87
N ASP A 307 5.24 0.48 15.18
CA ASP A 307 4.51 1.37 14.28
C ASP A 307 3.78 2.48 15.06
N MET A 308 3.22 2.15 16.24
CA MET A 308 2.62 3.15 17.13
C MET A 308 3.65 4.20 17.56
N ASP A 309 4.88 3.81 17.88
CA ASP A 309 5.94 4.75 18.22
C ASP A 309 6.32 5.65 17.03
N VAL A 310 6.37 5.10 15.81
CA VAL A 310 6.57 5.90 14.58
C VAL A 310 5.44 6.92 14.43
N ARG A 311 4.19 6.51 14.55
CA ARG A 311 3.03 7.40 14.38
C ARG A 311 3.03 8.50 15.43
N LYS A 312 3.22 8.15 16.69
CA LYS A 312 3.25 9.10 17.80
C LYS A 312 4.41 10.09 17.68
N TYR A 313 5.63 9.59 17.47
CA TYR A 313 6.82 10.41 17.63
C TYR A 313 7.42 10.92 16.32
N SER A 314 7.15 10.27 15.18
CA SER A 314 7.71 10.70 13.89
C SER A 314 6.69 11.41 13.00
N TYR A 315 5.43 10.97 13.03
CA TYR A 315 4.42 11.51 12.13
C TYR A 315 3.56 12.61 12.75
N SER A 316 3.05 12.41 13.96
CA SER A 316 1.96 13.23 14.48
C SER A 316 2.29 14.03 15.73
N LEU A 317 3.47 13.83 16.35
CA LEU A 317 3.84 14.50 17.61
C LEU A 317 3.64 16.03 17.57
N LEU A 318 4.03 16.65 16.46
CA LEU A 318 4.01 18.10 16.29
C LEU A 318 2.85 18.58 15.39
N ALA A 319 1.98 17.66 14.97
CA ALA A 319 0.80 18.00 14.19
C ALA A 319 -0.21 18.81 14.99
N GLY A 320 -0.98 19.64 14.31
CA GLY A 320 -2.01 20.46 14.93
C GLY A 320 -2.50 21.57 14.03
N ASP A 321 -3.14 22.55 14.64
CA ASP A 321 -3.69 23.70 13.95
C ASP A 321 -2.58 24.66 13.49
N LYS A 322 -2.57 24.97 12.20
CA LYS A 322 -1.61 25.86 11.54
C LYS A 322 -1.49 27.22 12.25
N ASP A 323 -2.62 27.76 12.72
CA ASP A 323 -2.66 29.08 13.31
C ASP A 323 -2.23 29.09 14.80
N LYS A 324 -1.92 27.91 15.35
CA LYS A 324 -1.42 27.73 16.71
C LYS A 324 0.04 27.29 16.66
N PRO A 325 1.01 28.14 17.05
CA PRO A 325 2.38 27.70 17.22
C PRO A 325 2.49 26.67 18.33
N VAL A 326 3.59 25.91 18.35
CA VAL A 326 3.88 24.93 19.39
C VAL A 326 5.14 25.35 20.16
N GLU A 327 5.12 25.20 21.49
CA GLU A 327 6.27 25.44 22.35
C GLU A 327 7.02 24.12 22.60
N LEU A 328 8.31 24.10 22.28
CA LEU A 328 9.19 22.93 22.44
C LEU A 328 10.20 23.18 23.56
N GLY A 329 10.19 22.32 24.57
CA GLY A 329 11.31 22.20 25.51
C GLY A 329 12.39 21.32 24.90
N LEU A 330 13.61 21.84 24.78
CA LEU A 330 14.74 21.20 24.12
C LEU A 330 15.91 20.99 25.08
N ASP A 331 16.65 19.86 24.91
CA ASP A 331 17.91 19.55 25.61
C ASP A 331 18.96 19.14 24.54
N ASP A 332 20.06 19.88 24.44
CA ASP A 332 21.13 19.63 23.45
C ASP A 332 22.05 18.44 23.82
N GLY A 333 21.82 17.83 24.99
CA GLY A 333 22.63 16.73 25.52
C GLY A 333 23.96 17.15 26.14
N HIS A 334 24.23 18.45 26.19
CA HIS A 334 25.39 19.05 26.85
C HIS A 334 25.03 19.78 28.15
N GLY A 335 23.77 19.67 28.57
CA GLY A 335 23.25 20.28 29.78
C GLY A 335 22.54 21.64 29.56
N HIS A 336 22.41 22.09 28.31
CA HIS A 336 21.69 23.33 28.00
C HIS A 336 20.24 23.01 27.65
N ARG A 337 19.34 23.46 28.50
CA ARG A 337 17.90 23.37 28.25
C ARG A 337 17.36 24.73 27.85
N ARG A 338 16.44 24.71 26.88
CA ARG A 338 15.79 25.90 26.36
C ARG A 338 14.37 25.62 25.91
N THR A 339 13.59 26.65 25.81
CA THR A 339 12.23 26.59 25.24
C THR A 339 12.21 27.44 23.99
N VAL A 340 11.62 26.88 22.91
CA VAL A 340 11.51 27.56 21.62
C VAL A 340 10.08 27.42 21.11
N THR A 341 9.46 28.54 20.74
CA THR A 341 8.15 28.52 20.08
C THR A 341 8.35 28.45 18.57
N VAL A 342 7.73 27.46 17.93
CA VAL A 342 7.85 27.23 16.49
C VAL A 342 6.47 27.27 15.81
N ALA A 343 6.42 27.90 14.64
CA ALA A 343 5.21 27.92 13.82
C ALA A 343 5.02 26.60 13.09
N ARG A 344 3.76 26.22 12.85
CA ARG A 344 3.39 25.10 11.99
C ARG A 344 3.26 25.59 10.54
N SER A 345 3.83 24.84 9.61
CA SER A 345 3.64 25.04 8.16
C SER A 345 2.36 24.36 7.69
N ASN A 346 1.84 24.77 6.52
CA ASN A 346 0.70 24.09 5.90
C ASN A 346 0.99 22.59 5.70
N TYR A 347 -0.06 21.78 5.71
CA TYR A 347 0.06 20.34 5.50
C TYR A 347 0.84 19.93 4.22
N PRO A 348 0.67 20.60 3.05
CA PRO A 348 1.43 20.28 1.84
C PRO A 348 2.90 20.68 1.91
N ASP A 349 3.28 21.65 2.74
CA ASP A 349 4.64 22.21 2.80
C ASP A 349 5.57 21.34 3.68
N ARG A 350 5.62 20.05 3.38
CA ARG A 350 6.47 19.10 4.11
C ARG A 350 7.87 19.07 3.52
N HIS A 351 8.83 19.58 4.27
CA HIS A 351 10.23 19.41 3.93
C HIS A 351 10.80 18.18 4.62
N GLY A 352 11.43 17.29 3.86
CA GLY A 352 12.07 16.08 4.33
C GLY A 352 13.41 15.86 3.64
N PRO A 353 14.19 14.86 4.05
CA PRO A 353 15.36 14.41 3.32
C PRO A 353 14.97 13.95 1.90
N PRO A 354 15.95 13.85 0.96
CA PRO A 354 15.69 13.32 -0.38
C PRO A 354 15.01 11.94 -0.31
N GLN A 355 13.97 11.71 -1.13
CA GLN A 355 13.25 10.43 -1.18
C GLN A 355 14.07 9.29 -1.80
N PHE A 356 15.06 9.64 -2.62
CA PHE A 356 15.99 8.70 -3.26
C PHE A 356 17.40 9.25 -3.12
N GLU A 357 18.32 8.42 -2.63
CA GLU A 357 19.72 8.80 -2.50
C GLU A 357 20.62 7.65 -2.96
N PHE A 358 21.45 7.90 -3.96
CA PHE A 358 22.47 6.95 -4.42
C PHE A 358 23.87 7.44 -4.07
N ARG A 359 24.72 6.54 -3.58
CA ARG A 359 26.14 6.81 -3.35
C ARG A 359 27.00 5.53 -3.37
N MET A 360 28.27 5.68 -3.72
CA MET A 360 29.25 4.61 -3.58
C MET A 360 29.95 4.73 -2.24
N LEU A 361 29.91 3.67 -1.45
CA LEU A 361 30.54 3.57 -0.14
C LEU A 361 31.93 2.94 -0.24
N PRO A 362 32.80 3.16 0.78
CA PRO A 362 34.10 2.48 0.87
C PRO A 362 33.96 0.96 0.80
N GLY A 363 34.88 0.31 0.07
CA GLY A 363 34.85 -1.13 -0.19
C GLY A 363 34.15 -1.53 -1.49
N GLY A 364 33.70 -0.53 -2.30
CA GLY A 364 33.01 -0.77 -3.57
C GLY A 364 31.55 -1.21 -3.38
N VAL A 365 30.90 -0.74 -2.32
CA VAL A 365 29.51 -1.03 -2.00
C VAL A 365 28.61 0.08 -2.55
N ALA A 366 27.65 -0.27 -3.41
CA ALA A 366 26.59 0.66 -3.83
C ALA A 366 25.55 0.76 -2.69
N TYR A 367 25.08 1.99 -2.45
CA TYR A 367 23.98 2.28 -1.52
C TYR A 367 22.90 3.04 -2.27
N LEU A 368 21.66 2.59 -2.09
CA LEU A 368 20.47 3.26 -2.62
C LEU A 368 19.37 3.27 -1.55
N ALA A 369 18.97 4.47 -1.14
CA ALA A 369 17.78 4.69 -0.32
C ALA A 369 16.55 4.87 -1.21
N ILE A 370 15.42 4.26 -0.80
CA ILE A 370 14.13 4.31 -1.49
C ILE A 370 13.03 4.47 -0.43
N ASP A 371 12.52 5.70 -0.27
CA ASP A 371 11.61 6.04 0.83
C ASP A 371 10.13 5.71 0.56
N HIS A 372 9.76 5.34 -0.66
CA HIS A 372 8.39 4.96 -1.01
C HIS A 372 8.32 4.12 -2.28
N PHE A 373 7.17 3.45 -2.47
CA PHE A 373 6.78 2.79 -3.72
C PHE A 373 5.48 3.38 -4.29
N GLU A 374 5.24 4.70 -4.13
CA GLU A 374 4.01 5.35 -4.59
C GLU A 374 3.97 5.59 -6.10
N THR A 375 5.14 5.76 -6.72
CA THR A 375 5.25 6.09 -8.15
C THR A 375 6.36 5.30 -8.83
N GLU A 376 6.35 5.29 -10.17
CA GLU A 376 7.42 4.69 -10.99
C GLU A 376 8.80 5.27 -10.68
N ALA A 377 8.89 6.49 -10.12
CA ALA A 377 10.16 7.10 -9.75
C ALA A 377 11.01 6.21 -8.83
N SER A 378 10.39 5.37 -8.01
CA SER A 378 11.07 4.44 -7.11
C SER A 378 11.83 3.32 -7.84
N SER A 379 11.20 2.64 -8.79
CA SER A 379 11.90 1.65 -9.63
C SER A 379 12.87 2.33 -10.60
N LYS A 380 12.50 3.50 -11.12
CA LYS A 380 13.36 4.29 -11.98
C LYS A 380 14.64 4.77 -11.27
N ALA A 381 14.56 5.14 -9.99
CA ALA A 381 15.75 5.50 -9.20
C ALA A 381 16.78 4.35 -9.14
N PHE A 382 16.31 3.09 -9.07
CA PHE A 382 17.18 1.93 -9.17
C PHE A 382 17.74 1.74 -10.59
N GLU A 383 16.89 1.82 -11.62
CA GLU A 383 17.27 1.63 -13.02
C GLU A 383 18.26 2.69 -13.52
N ASP A 384 18.09 3.94 -13.13
CA ASP A 384 19.01 5.05 -13.49
C ASP A 384 20.43 4.83 -12.93
N HIS A 385 20.55 4.09 -11.81
CA HIS A 385 21.85 3.76 -11.21
C HIS A 385 22.30 2.32 -11.49
N LEU A 386 21.54 1.56 -12.28
CA LEU A 386 21.86 0.16 -12.59
C LEU A 386 23.28 -0.03 -13.15
N PRO A 387 23.82 0.83 -14.05
CA PRO A 387 25.19 0.68 -14.52
C PRO A 387 26.24 0.75 -13.41
N GLN A 388 26.07 1.62 -12.42
CA GLN A 388 26.95 1.75 -11.27
C GLN A 388 26.76 0.57 -10.29
N ILE A 389 25.51 0.14 -10.07
CA ILE A 389 25.18 -1.02 -9.24
C ILE A 389 25.84 -2.28 -9.83
N MET A 390 25.76 -2.49 -11.14
CA MET A 390 26.37 -3.65 -11.80
C MET A 390 27.90 -3.69 -11.72
N GLN A 391 28.56 -2.55 -11.50
CA GLN A 391 30.00 -2.45 -11.29
C GLN A 391 30.39 -2.55 -9.79
N ALA A 392 29.44 -2.45 -8.89
CA ALA A 392 29.70 -2.53 -7.46
C ALA A 392 30.02 -3.96 -7.04
N LYS A 393 30.78 -4.11 -5.95
CA LYS A 393 31.10 -5.42 -5.34
C LYS A 393 29.95 -5.94 -4.49
N ALA A 394 29.17 -5.04 -3.89
CA ALA A 394 28.00 -5.35 -3.06
C ALA A 394 26.98 -4.22 -3.15
N LEU A 395 25.75 -4.48 -2.71
CA LEU A 395 24.64 -3.53 -2.75
C LEU A 395 23.94 -3.45 -1.39
N ILE A 396 23.65 -2.23 -0.96
CA ILE A 396 22.74 -1.94 0.17
C ILE A 396 21.51 -1.22 -0.38
N LEU A 397 20.33 -1.77 -0.15
CA LEU A 397 19.05 -1.11 -0.37
C LEU A 397 18.50 -0.67 0.99
N ASP A 398 18.27 0.63 1.13
CA ASP A 398 17.73 1.20 2.36
C ASP A 398 16.26 1.51 2.19
N VAL A 399 15.40 0.70 2.82
CA VAL A 399 13.95 0.89 2.82
C VAL A 399 13.44 1.22 4.23
N ARG A 400 14.30 1.68 5.13
CA ARG A 400 13.92 2.01 6.52
C ARG A 400 12.84 3.09 6.60
N GLN A 401 12.77 3.99 5.63
CA GLN A 401 11.77 5.06 5.55
C GLN A 401 10.65 4.76 4.54
N ASN A 402 10.62 3.55 3.95
CA ASN A 402 9.68 3.20 2.89
C ASN A 402 8.28 2.90 3.44
N GLY A 403 7.39 3.89 3.35
CA GLY A 403 6.00 3.80 3.78
C GLY A 403 5.08 2.96 2.88
N GLY A 404 5.60 2.37 1.80
CA GLY A 404 4.82 1.54 0.87
C GLY A 404 4.37 2.27 -0.40
N GLY A 405 3.26 1.83 -0.96
CA GLY A 405 2.69 2.26 -2.24
C GLY A 405 2.22 1.05 -3.06
N SER A 406 2.76 0.85 -4.27
CA SER A 406 2.51 -0.33 -5.10
C SER A 406 3.67 -1.32 -5.01
N ASP A 407 3.36 -2.57 -4.68
CA ASP A 407 4.30 -3.69 -4.65
C ASP A 407 4.99 -3.94 -6.01
N SER A 408 4.32 -3.60 -7.12
CA SER A 408 4.86 -3.75 -8.47
C SER A 408 6.19 -3.02 -8.69
N TYR A 409 6.39 -1.86 -8.06
CA TYR A 409 7.66 -1.11 -8.16
C TYR A 409 8.78 -1.78 -7.36
N GLY A 410 8.46 -2.32 -6.19
CA GLY A 410 9.40 -3.12 -5.40
C GLY A 410 9.78 -4.42 -6.12
N PHE A 411 8.81 -5.12 -6.69
CA PHE A 411 9.04 -6.36 -7.45
C PHE A 411 9.87 -6.10 -8.70
N LYS A 412 9.67 -4.98 -9.41
CA LYS A 412 10.50 -4.59 -10.54
C LYS A 412 11.98 -4.44 -10.13
N ILE A 413 12.27 -3.90 -8.96
CA ILE A 413 13.64 -3.86 -8.42
C ILE A 413 14.18 -5.27 -8.14
N LEU A 414 13.36 -6.15 -7.54
CA LEU A 414 13.77 -7.53 -7.26
C LEU A 414 14.11 -8.31 -8.54
N THR A 415 13.51 -8.00 -9.70
CA THR A 415 13.89 -8.65 -10.98
C THR A 415 15.35 -8.41 -11.38
N HIS A 416 15.98 -7.34 -10.87
CA HIS A 416 17.41 -7.07 -11.06
C HIS A 416 18.31 -7.79 -10.05
N LEU A 417 17.74 -8.49 -9.07
CA LEU A 417 18.51 -9.17 -8.00
C LEU A 417 18.45 -10.69 -8.10
N THR A 418 17.51 -11.24 -8.85
CA THR A 418 17.31 -12.70 -9.00
C THR A 418 16.83 -13.05 -10.40
N ASP A 419 17.08 -14.28 -10.84
CA ASP A 419 16.48 -14.90 -12.02
C ASP A 419 15.31 -15.84 -11.66
N ALA A 420 15.09 -16.07 -10.37
CA ALA A 420 13.93 -16.81 -9.90
C ALA A 420 12.64 -15.96 -9.97
N PRO A 421 11.47 -16.58 -10.14
CA PRO A 421 10.19 -15.90 -9.97
C PRO A 421 10.10 -15.28 -8.57
N ILE A 422 9.55 -14.06 -8.47
CA ILE A 422 9.48 -13.32 -7.20
C ILE A 422 8.22 -13.74 -6.46
N PRO A 423 8.32 -14.31 -5.26
CA PRO A 423 7.16 -14.75 -4.50
C PRO A 423 6.36 -13.57 -3.99
N SER A 424 5.04 -13.61 -4.11
CA SER A 424 4.10 -12.69 -3.48
C SER A 424 3.54 -13.27 -2.18
N ALA A 425 2.90 -12.44 -1.36
CA ALA A 425 2.26 -12.88 -0.14
C ALA A 425 1.10 -13.85 -0.41
N ALA A 426 0.91 -14.83 0.46
CA ALA A 426 -0.33 -15.60 0.53
C ALA A 426 -1.40 -14.73 1.18
N ALA A 427 -2.38 -14.31 0.41
CA ALA A 427 -3.40 -13.34 0.81
C ALA A 427 -4.79 -13.96 0.92
N TYR A 428 -5.56 -13.49 1.91
CA TYR A 428 -6.91 -13.97 2.18
C TYR A 428 -7.86 -12.79 2.35
N GLU A 429 -9.11 -12.96 1.94
CA GLU A 429 -10.20 -12.05 2.25
C GLU A 429 -11.26 -12.73 3.13
N GLN A 430 -12.01 -11.94 3.88
CA GLN A 430 -13.12 -12.43 4.66
C GLN A 430 -14.40 -12.44 3.81
N SER A 431 -15.04 -13.61 3.71
CA SER A 431 -16.34 -13.76 3.06
C SER A 431 -17.45 -13.87 4.12
N VAL A 432 -18.56 -13.14 3.90
CA VAL A 432 -19.73 -13.15 4.78
C VAL A 432 -20.91 -13.79 4.05
N SER A 433 -21.28 -15.02 4.45
CA SER A 433 -22.40 -15.74 3.84
C SER A 433 -23.72 -15.47 4.60
N ALA A 434 -24.64 -14.74 3.97
CA ALA A 434 -25.97 -14.51 4.52
C ALA A 434 -26.78 -15.82 4.69
N VAL A 435 -26.60 -16.78 3.78
CA VAL A 435 -27.28 -18.10 3.86
C VAL A 435 -26.76 -18.90 5.05
N SER A 436 -25.44 -18.92 5.27
CA SER A 436 -24.86 -19.59 6.43
C SER A 436 -25.37 -18.99 7.75
N ARG A 437 -25.49 -17.64 7.80
CA ARG A 437 -26.06 -16.92 8.95
C ARG A 437 -27.54 -17.28 9.18
N ALA A 438 -28.33 -17.38 8.12
CA ALA A 438 -29.73 -17.83 8.22
C ALA A 438 -29.86 -19.25 8.77
N ASN A 439 -28.86 -20.10 8.57
CA ASN A 439 -28.79 -21.45 9.11
C ASN A 439 -28.12 -21.53 10.49
N GLY A 440 -27.89 -20.39 11.16
CA GLY A 440 -27.39 -20.34 12.55
C GLY A 440 -25.87 -20.41 12.70
N SER A 441 -25.09 -20.33 11.61
CA SER A 441 -23.65 -20.19 11.70
C SER A 441 -23.25 -18.72 11.75
N LEU A 442 -21.98 -18.40 12.09
CA LEU A 442 -21.46 -17.02 11.99
C LEU A 442 -21.43 -16.54 10.53
N GLY A 443 -21.29 -17.46 9.57
CA GLY A 443 -21.22 -17.17 8.14
C GLY A 443 -19.93 -16.46 7.71
N LEU A 444 -18.87 -16.54 8.53
CA LEU A 444 -17.55 -15.98 8.24
C LEU A 444 -16.62 -17.07 7.76
N GLU A 445 -16.00 -16.85 6.62
CA GLU A 445 -15.01 -17.75 6.02
C GLU A 445 -13.82 -16.95 5.50
N TRP A 446 -12.61 -17.49 5.66
CA TRP A 446 -11.41 -16.98 5.03
C TRP A 446 -11.24 -17.64 3.67
N VAL A 447 -11.26 -16.85 2.62
CA VAL A 447 -11.10 -17.32 1.24
C VAL A 447 -9.76 -16.84 0.71
N PRO A 448 -8.91 -17.72 0.15
CA PRO A 448 -7.71 -17.27 -0.54
C PRO A 448 -8.07 -16.31 -1.67
N LEU A 449 -7.34 -15.20 -1.77
CA LEU A 449 -7.48 -14.32 -2.92
C LEU A 449 -6.95 -15.02 -4.18
N ASP A 450 -7.64 -14.87 -5.28
CA ASP A 450 -7.20 -15.37 -6.58
C ASP A 450 -5.82 -14.77 -6.94
N GLY A 451 -4.88 -15.62 -7.32
CA GLY A 451 -3.49 -15.22 -7.57
C GLY A 451 -2.64 -15.00 -6.29
N SER A 452 -3.22 -15.26 -5.12
CA SER A 452 -2.50 -15.25 -3.84
C SER A 452 -1.41 -16.31 -3.81
N GLY A 453 -0.19 -15.91 -3.45
CA GLY A 453 0.97 -16.80 -3.48
C GLY A 453 1.53 -17.08 -4.88
N ASP A 454 0.95 -16.49 -5.92
CA ASP A 454 1.54 -16.51 -7.26
C ASP A 454 2.86 -15.74 -7.29
N THR A 455 3.69 -16.06 -8.27
CA THR A 455 4.97 -15.38 -8.43
C THR A 455 4.87 -14.25 -9.46
N TYR A 456 5.48 -13.11 -9.15
CA TYR A 456 5.70 -12.06 -10.15
C TYR A 456 6.74 -12.55 -11.17
N PRO A 457 6.45 -12.48 -12.50
CA PRO A 457 7.33 -13.02 -13.51
C PRO A 457 8.66 -12.26 -13.55
N HIS A 458 9.76 -13.02 -13.63
CA HIS A 458 11.07 -12.42 -13.86
C HIS A 458 11.09 -11.78 -15.26
N GLN A 459 11.59 -10.55 -15.32
CA GLN A 459 11.83 -9.83 -16.57
C GLN A 459 13.28 -10.06 -17.02
N THR A 460 13.52 -10.10 -18.34
CA THR A 460 14.87 -10.21 -18.88
C THR A 460 15.64 -8.90 -18.65
N THR A 461 16.46 -8.86 -17.63
CA THR A 461 17.22 -7.68 -17.21
C THR A 461 18.62 -8.07 -16.80
N PRO A 462 19.59 -7.13 -16.75
CA PRO A 462 20.85 -7.39 -16.08
C PRO A 462 20.61 -7.69 -14.60
N ILE A 463 21.16 -8.79 -14.11
CA ILE A 463 21.00 -9.25 -12.73
C ILE A 463 22.28 -9.01 -11.95
N PHE A 464 22.17 -8.25 -10.85
CA PHE A 464 23.26 -8.07 -9.90
C PHE A 464 23.45 -9.34 -9.07
N ARG A 465 24.62 -9.98 -9.19
CA ARG A 465 24.96 -11.25 -8.52
C ARG A 465 25.75 -11.09 -7.23
N GLY A 466 26.23 -9.87 -6.93
CA GLY A 466 26.97 -9.59 -5.70
C GLY A 466 26.14 -9.73 -4.43
N PRO A 467 26.76 -9.73 -3.25
CA PRO A 467 26.06 -9.74 -1.97
C PRO A 467 25.13 -8.51 -1.82
N VAL A 468 23.95 -8.72 -1.20
CA VAL A 468 22.95 -7.67 -0.97
C VAL A 468 22.55 -7.63 0.50
N ALA A 469 22.43 -6.43 1.05
CA ALA A 469 21.76 -6.16 2.32
C ALA A 469 20.57 -5.23 2.10
N VAL A 470 19.47 -5.48 2.81
CA VAL A 470 18.33 -4.55 2.89
C VAL A 470 18.27 -4.00 4.31
N LEU A 471 18.27 -2.66 4.43
CA LEU A 471 18.07 -1.99 5.71
C LEU A 471 16.58 -1.79 5.94
N ILE A 472 16.08 -2.26 7.08
CA ILE A 472 14.67 -2.22 7.46
C ILE A 472 14.47 -1.55 8.82
N GLY A 473 13.28 -1.01 9.04
CA GLY A 473 12.91 -0.37 10.30
C GLY A 473 11.40 -0.24 10.46
N ALA A 474 10.96 0.35 11.56
CA ALA A 474 9.54 0.45 11.89
C ALA A 474 8.72 1.30 10.89
N GLN A 475 9.37 2.17 10.09
CA GLN A 475 8.72 2.91 9.01
C GLN A 475 8.70 2.13 7.68
N THR A 476 9.35 0.94 7.58
CA THR A 476 9.15 0.02 6.47
C THR A 476 7.75 -0.58 6.59
N PHE A 477 6.84 -0.24 5.66
CA PHE A 477 5.42 -0.44 5.84
C PHE A 477 4.74 -0.83 4.52
N SER A 478 3.61 -1.56 4.56
CA SER A 478 2.80 -1.87 3.39
C SER A 478 3.61 -2.52 2.26
N ALA A 479 3.57 -2.02 1.02
CA ALA A 479 4.36 -2.54 -0.11
C ALA A 479 5.88 -2.56 0.16
N GLY A 480 6.39 -1.75 1.11
CA GLY A 480 7.75 -1.87 1.63
C GLY A 480 7.98 -3.20 2.35
N GLU A 481 6.98 -3.68 3.10
CA GLU A 481 7.03 -4.99 3.75
C GLU A 481 6.87 -6.13 2.74
N ASP A 482 6.03 -5.96 1.70
CA ASP A 482 5.89 -6.96 0.63
C ASP A 482 7.21 -7.15 -0.12
N PHE A 483 7.94 -6.07 -0.39
CA PHE A 483 9.29 -6.11 -0.94
C PHE A 483 10.26 -6.88 -0.01
N VAL A 484 10.26 -6.58 1.28
CA VAL A 484 11.14 -7.23 2.28
C VAL A 484 10.78 -8.70 2.44
N MET A 485 9.48 -9.03 2.49
CA MET A 485 8.98 -10.40 2.57
C MET A 485 9.44 -11.24 1.37
N SER A 486 9.32 -10.69 0.15
CA SER A 486 9.76 -11.35 -1.07
C SER A 486 11.28 -11.54 -1.10
N PHE A 487 12.04 -10.51 -0.71
CA PHE A 487 13.50 -10.59 -0.58
C PHE A 487 13.95 -11.65 0.43
N ASP A 488 13.30 -11.71 1.61
CA ASP A 488 13.55 -12.73 2.62
C ASP A 488 13.19 -14.14 2.14
N THR A 489 12.05 -14.29 1.47
CA THR A 489 11.60 -15.58 0.92
C THR A 489 12.59 -16.10 -0.14
N LEU A 490 13.11 -15.23 -0.99
CA LEU A 490 14.15 -15.54 -1.99
C LEU A 490 15.51 -15.87 -1.35
N LYS A 491 15.72 -15.62 -0.05
CA LYS A 491 17.01 -15.74 0.64
C LYS A 491 18.14 -15.01 -0.11
N ARG A 492 17.81 -13.85 -0.73
CA ARG A 492 18.72 -13.14 -1.63
C ARG A 492 19.85 -12.41 -0.92
N GLY A 493 19.76 -12.20 0.38
CA GLY A 493 20.75 -11.51 1.18
C GLY A 493 20.36 -11.39 2.64
N ILE A 494 20.88 -10.37 3.32
CA ILE A 494 20.65 -10.13 4.75
C ILE A 494 19.72 -8.93 4.98
N LEU A 495 18.91 -9.02 6.03
CA LEU A 495 18.10 -7.92 6.55
C LEU A 495 18.80 -7.33 7.77
N VAL A 496 19.01 -6.01 7.80
CA VAL A 496 19.72 -5.34 8.92
C VAL A 496 18.88 -4.19 9.45
N GLY A 497 18.75 -4.04 10.74
CA GLY A 497 18.05 -2.92 11.37
C GLY A 497 17.08 -3.33 12.48
N GLN A 498 15.85 -2.82 12.40
CA GLN A 498 14.78 -3.08 13.37
C GLN A 498 13.59 -3.77 12.68
N PRO A 499 12.68 -4.40 13.42
CA PRO A 499 11.46 -4.96 12.84
C PRO A 499 10.68 -3.91 12.05
N THR A 500 10.03 -4.35 10.97
CA THR A 500 9.17 -3.50 10.13
C THR A 500 7.88 -3.10 10.86
N GLY A 501 7.07 -2.23 10.26
CA GLY A 501 5.85 -1.71 10.86
C GLY A 501 4.77 -2.76 11.19
N GLY A 502 4.75 -3.87 10.47
CA GLY A 502 3.83 -4.98 10.74
C GLY A 502 2.42 -4.72 10.25
N SER A 503 2.27 -3.98 9.16
CA SER A 503 0.97 -3.72 8.57
C SER A 503 1.11 -3.66 7.05
N THR A 504 0.61 -4.68 6.38
CA THR A 504 0.35 -4.68 4.95
C THR A 504 -1.07 -5.12 4.69
N GLY A 505 -1.59 -4.84 3.52
CA GLY A 505 -2.96 -5.18 3.19
C GLY A 505 -3.47 -4.41 1.97
N MET A 506 -4.79 -4.50 1.75
CA MET A 506 -5.48 -3.75 0.71
C MET A 506 -6.57 -2.90 1.39
N PRO A 507 -6.35 -1.62 1.62
CA PRO A 507 -7.37 -0.78 2.25
C PRO A 507 -8.49 -0.45 1.26
N MET A 508 -9.72 -0.80 1.64
CA MET A 508 -10.94 -0.33 0.98
C MET A 508 -11.26 1.10 1.44
N SER A 509 -11.30 2.05 0.52
CA SER A 509 -11.57 3.46 0.82
C SER A 509 -12.99 3.85 0.45
N PHE A 510 -13.60 4.72 1.27
CA PHE A 510 -14.92 5.30 1.02
C PHE A 510 -15.04 6.70 1.62
N MET A 511 -15.93 7.50 1.03
CA MET A 511 -16.17 8.88 1.46
C MET A 511 -17.11 8.93 2.66
N LEU A 512 -16.88 9.90 3.53
CA LEU A 512 -17.73 10.22 4.68
C LEU A 512 -18.44 11.57 4.50
N PRO A 513 -19.54 11.82 5.24
CA PRO A 513 -20.20 13.13 5.24
C PRO A 513 -19.23 14.25 5.59
N GLY A 514 -19.33 15.36 4.87
CA GLY A 514 -18.47 16.53 5.06
C GLY A 514 -17.18 16.48 4.25
N GLY A 515 -17.03 15.52 3.32
CA GLY A 515 -15.93 15.49 2.36
C GLY A 515 -14.65 14.79 2.84
N GLY A 516 -14.61 14.27 4.05
CA GLY A 516 -13.53 13.40 4.50
C GLY A 516 -13.68 11.98 3.99
N TRP A 517 -12.73 11.12 4.31
CA TRP A 517 -12.71 9.73 3.85
C TRP A 517 -12.23 8.77 4.93
N ALA A 518 -12.56 7.52 4.75
CA ALA A 518 -12.10 6.43 5.60
C ALA A 518 -11.52 5.31 4.74
N ARG A 519 -10.67 4.52 5.34
CA ARG A 519 -10.22 3.24 4.78
C ARG A 519 -10.20 2.17 5.84
N ILE A 520 -10.40 0.93 5.39
CA ILE A 520 -10.45 -0.26 6.22
C ILE A 520 -9.62 -1.34 5.54
N CYS A 521 -8.70 -1.97 6.28
CA CYS A 521 -7.93 -3.11 5.77
C CYS A 521 -8.84 -4.31 5.57
N VAL A 522 -8.92 -4.82 4.34
CA VAL A 522 -9.83 -5.92 3.97
C VAL A 522 -9.10 -7.20 3.57
N LYS A 523 -7.78 -7.22 3.66
CA LYS A 523 -6.92 -8.32 3.21
C LYS A 523 -6.00 -8.76 4.35
N TRP A 524 -5.81 -10.05 4.50
CA TRP A 524 -4.87 -10.66 5.42
C TRP A 524 -3.72 -11.32 4.66
N ASP A 525 -2.51 -10.81 4.83
CA ASP A 525 -1.29 -11.26 4.17
C ASP A 525 -0.42 -12.10 5.09
N ARG A 526 0.22 -13.12 4.51
CA ARG A 526 1.19 -14.00 5.15
C ARG A 526 2.36 -14.26 4.21
N TYR A 527 3.48 -14.73 4.75
CA TYR A 527 4.49 -15.38 3.94
C TYR A 527 3.90 -16.57 3.17
N PRO A 528 4.45 -16.92 1.99
CA PRO A 528 4.00 -18.11 1.26
C PRO A 528 4.10 -19.42 2.07
N ASP A 529 4.99 -19.49 3.05
CA ASP A 529 5.15 -20.62 3.96
C ASP A 529 4.21 -20.58 5.18
N GLY A 530 3.30 -19.60 5.25
CA GLY A 530 2.29 -19.43 6.31
C GLY A 530 2.76 -18.63 7.52
N ARG A 531 4.01 -18.15 7.56
CA ARG A 531 4.47 -17.27 8.65
C ARG A 531 3.70 -15.94 8.63
N GLU A 532 3.36 -15.46 9.83
CA GLU A 532 2.70 -14.16 10.01
C GLU A 532 3.72 -13.03 10.13
N PHE A 533 3.42 -11.88 9.53
CA PHE A 533 4.16 -10.63 9.74
C PHE A 533 3.23 -9.43 10.00
N VAL A 534 1.98 -9.49 9.57
CA VAL A 534 0.97 -8.49 9.96
C VAL A 534 0.70 -8.58 11.47
N GLY A 535 0.67 -7.44 12.15
CA GLY A 535 0.59 -7.36 13.60
C GLY A 535 1.89 -7.68 14.37
N ARG A 536 3.01 -7.88 13.67
CA ARG A 536 4.33 -8.22 14.26
C ARG A 536 5.50 -7.48 13.65
N GLY A 537 5.49 -7.33 12.33
CA GLY A 537 6.63 -6.88 11.52
C GLY A 537 7.58 -8.01 11.11
N ILE A 538 8.36 -7.75 10.07
CA ILE A 538 9.42 -8.66 9.59
C ILE A 538 10.67 -8.40 10.42
N THR A 539 11.19 -9.45 11.04
CA THR A 539 12.37 -9.35 11.91
C THR A 539 13.67 -9.39 11.09
N PRO A 540 14.62 -8.46 11.31
CA PRO A 540 15.90 -8.48 10.62
C PRO A 540 16.77 -9.67 11.05
N SER A 541 17.61 -10.17 10.15
CA SER A 541 18.62 -11.19 10.48
C SER A 541 19.74 -10.64 11.36
N ILE A 542 19.98 -9.33 11.30
CA ILE A 542 20.92 -8.59 12.17
C ILE A 542 20.18 -7.44 12.83
N ALA A 543 19.74 -7.63 14.06
CA ALA A 543 19.05 -6.59 14.82
C ALA A 543 20.02 -5.53 15.32
N LEU A 544 19.77 -4.28 14.98
CA LEU A 544 20.54 -3.11 15.40
C LEU A 544 19.71 -1.85 15.28
N ALA A 545 19.76 -1.02 16.31
CA ALA A 545 19.15 0.32 16.33
C ALA A 545 20.21 1.40 16.58
N PRO A 546 20.04 2.62 16.09
CA PRO A 546 20.90 3.74 16.46
C PRO A 546 20.71 4.09 17.94
N SER A 547 21.78 4.50 18.58
CA SER A 547 21.75 5.08 19.92
C SER A 547 21.60 6.61 19.86
N VAL A 548 21.21 7.22 20.98
CA VAL A 548 21.20 8.68 21.13
C VAL A 548 22.56 9.30 20.78
N SER A 549 23.66 8.65 21.21
CA SER A 549 25.02 9.12 20.88
C SER A 549 25.37 9.01 19.40
N ASP A 550 24.83 8.01 18.70
CA ASP A 550 25.06 7.88 17.25
C ASP A 550 24.38 9.01 16.50
N VAL A 551 23.10 9.30 16.82
CA VAL A 551 22.37 10.40 16.19
C VAL A 551 23.03 11.74 16.44
N ARG A 552 23.43 12.03 17.68
CA ARG A 552 24.15 13.27 18.03
C ARG A 552 25.51 13.39 17.34
N ALA A 553 26.15 12.26 17.05
CA ALA A 553 27.42 12.22 16.33
C ALA A 553 27.25 12.16 14.78
N GLY A 554 26.02 12.21 14.26
CA GLY A 554 25.71 12.06 12.82
C GLY A 554 26.16 10.72 12.23
N LYS A 555 26.14 9.65 13.03
CA LYS A 555 26.55 8.30 12.64
C LYS A 555 25.33 7.42 12.35
N ASP A 556 25.46 6.58 11.33
CA ASP A 556 24.51 5.51 11.02
C ASP A 556 25.14 4.13 11.29
N PRO A 557 24.97 3.58 12.51
CA PRO A 557 25.56 2.28 12.87
C PRO A 557 24.93 1.14 12.09
N VAL A 558 23.66 1.26 11.63
CA VAL A 558 22.96 0.22 10.87
C VAL A 558 23.57 0.10 9.48
N LEU A 559 23.74 1.23 8.78
CA LEU A 559 24.36 1.29 7.47
C LEU A 559 25.82 0.77 7.55
N GLU A 560 26.57 1.22 8.53
CA GLU A 560 27.97 0.81 8.70
C GLU A 560 28.08 -0.69 9.05
N ARG A 561 27.13 -1.25 9.82
CA ARG A 561 27.09 -2.70 10.10
C ARG A 561 26.82 -3.49 8.82
N ALA A 562 25.82 -3.12 8.03
CA ALA A 562 25.51 -3.76 6.76
C ALA A 562 26.71 -3.73 5.81
N ARG A 563 27.34 -2.55 5.65
CA ARG A 563 28.55 -2.41 4.83
C ARG A 563 29.65 -3.36 5.25
N ARG A 564 29.95 -3.43 6.55
CA ARG A 564 31.00 -4.34 7.09
C ARG A 564 30.69 -5.82 6.83
N GLU A 565 29.44 -6.23 7.01
CA GLU A 565 29.05 -7.62 6.76
C GLU A 565 29.18 -7.99 5.28
N LEU A 566 28.75 -7.08 4.37
CA LEU A 566 28.90 -7.30 2.94
C LEU A 566 30.38 -7.36 2.51
N VAL A 567 31.23 -6.46 3.02
CA VAL A 567 32.66 -6.45 2.68
C VAL A 567 33.36 -7.72 3.18
N LYS A 568 32.98 -8.28 4.36
CA LYS A 568 33.51 -9.56 4.85
C LYS A 568 33.12 -10.75 3.99
N SER A 569 31.97 -10.69 3.30
CA SER A 569 31.49 -11.77 2.44
C SER A 569 32.06 -11.71 1.02
N LEU A 570 32.82 -10.67 0.69
CA LEU A 570 33.52 -10.57 -0.62
C LEU A 570 34.69 -11.57 -0.67
N PRO A 571 34.92 -12.18 -1.85
CA PRO A 571 36.02 -13.13 -2.06
C PRO A 571 37.41 -12.48 -1.90
#